data_bb68e81e2aa9b6c14d65bf248ce1e563
#
_entry.id   bb68e81e2aa9b6c14d65bf248ce1e563
#
_cell.length_a   1.000
_cell.length_b   1.000
_cell.length_c   1.000
_cell.angle_alpha   90.00
_cell.angle_beta   90.00
_cell.angle_gamma   90.00
#
_symmetry.space_group_name_H-M   'P 1'
#
loop_
_entity.id
_entity.type
_entity.pdbx_description
1 polymer ?
#
loop_
_entity_poly.entity_id
_entity_poly.type
_entity_poly.pdbx_seq_one_letter_code
_entity_poly.pdbx_strand_id
1 'polypeptide(L)'
;MRSPFRVCVYCGSRPGSNPAFMRTAQQMGAAIGRRGWQLVYGGGRVGLMGALADAALAAGAEVDGVIPQSLMQREVGHHRLTRLRVVDTMHERKHLMAERCNAFIALPGGIGTFEELFEVWSWRHLGYHDRPIGLLDVGGYFQPLLAMIRQAEHAGFVTPEQLGMVTLHQSPEALLDEVAALAAHDASLDDLRRI
;
A
#
# COMPACT_ATOMS: atom_id res chain seq x y z
N MET A 1 21.87 12.45 -6.23
CA MET A 1 20.48 12.74 -5.77
C MET A 1 19.91 11.47 -5.19
N ARG A 2 19.36 11.49 -3.96
CA ARG A 2 18.67 10.31 -3.42
C ARG A 2 17.40 10.07 -4.24
N SER A 3 17.13 8.80 -4.58
CA SER A 3 15.87 8.44 -5.25
C SER A 3 14.68 8.84 -4.37
N PRO A 4 13.58 9.35 -4.95
CA PRO A 4 12.41 9.72 -4.17
C PRO A 4 11.82 8.51 -3.43
N PHE A 5 11.24 8.75 -2.26
CA PHE A 5 10.55 7.71 -1.50
C PHE A 5 9.35 7.19 -2.30
N ARG A 6 9.18 5.87 -2.32
CA ARG A 6 8.12 5.19 -3.08
C ARG A 6 7.21 4.45 -2.12
N VAL A 7 5.92 4.69 -2.22
CA VAL A 7 4.93 3.98 -1.42
C VAL A 7 4.04 3.13 -2.32
N CYS A 8 3.92 1.84 -1.99
CA CYS A 8 2.98 0.94 -2.62
C CYS A 8 1.64 1.02 -1.89
N VAL A 9 0.54 1.29 -2.61
CA VAL A 9 -0.79 1.41 -2.02
C VAL A 9 -1.74 0.38 -2.60
N TYR A 10 -2.29 -0.46 -1.73
CA TYR A 10 -3.35 -1.42 -2.01
C TYR A 10 -4.69 -0.83 -1.62
N CYS A 11 -5.68 -0.88 -2.48
CA CYS A 11 -7.02 -0.34 -2.20
C CYS A 11 -8.09 -0.95 -3.12
N GLY A 12 -9.35 -0.69 -2.79
CA GLY A 12 -10.48 -1.25 -3.54
C GLY A 12 -10.60 -0.73 -4.97
N SER A 13 -10.94 -1.65 -5.90
CA SER A 13 -11.38 -1.34 -7.27
C SER A 13 -12.84 -0.85 -7.33
N ARG A 14 -13.51 -0.70 -6.19
CA ARG A 14 -14.87 -0.16 -6.04
C ARG A 14 -14.85 1.04 -5.09
N PRO A 15 -15.81 1.97 -5.17
CA PRO A 15 -15.86 3.14 -4.28
C PRO A 15 -16.24 2.79 -2.83
N GLY A 16 -16.84 1.61 -2.60
CA GLY A 16 -17.48 1.27 -1.33
C GLY A 16 -18.79 2.03 -1.10
N SER A 17 -19.46 1.75 0.01
CA SER A 17 -20.73 2.37 0.37
C SER A 17 -20.59 3.69 1.14
N ASN A 18 -19.43 3.92 1.79
CA ASN A 18 -19.16 5.14 2.54
C ASN A 18 -18.36 6.13 1.68
N PRO A 19 -18.92 7.34 1.41
CA PRO A 19 -18.21 8.37 0.64
C PRO A 19 -16.84 8.79 1.22
N ALA A 20 -16.60 8.55 2.50
CA ALA A 20 -15.33 8.82 3.15
C ALA A 20 -14.19 8.00 2.52
N PHE A 21 -14.44 6.79 2.01
CA PHE A 21 -13.41 5.96 1.38
C PHE A 21 -12.80 6.64 0.16
N MET A 22 -13.64 7.17 -0.73
CA MET A 22 -13.19 7.90 -1.91
C MET A 22 -12.41 9.18 -1.54
N ARG A 23 -12.94 9.97 -0.59
CA ARG A 23 -12.28 11.20 -0.12
C ARG A 23 -10.91 10.90 0.47
N THR A 24 -10.81 9.86 1.29
CA THR A 24 -9.54 9.48 1.93
C THR A 24 -8.53 8.93 0.92
N ALA A 25 -8.97 8.20 -0.10
CA ALA A 25 -8.09 7.79 -1.19
C ALA A 25 -7.52 9.00 -1.96
N GLN A 26 -8.36 10.00 -2.25
CA GLN A 26 -7.90 11.27 -2.85
C GLN A 26 -6.92 12.03 -1.95
N GLN A 27 -7.22 12.11 -0.64
CA GLN A 27 -6.34 12.75 0.34
C GLN A 27 -4.97 12.06 0.43
N MET A 28 -4.95 10.71 0.43
CA MET A 28 -3.72 9.92 0.42
C MET A 28 -2.90 10.21 -0.85
N GLY A 29 -3.52 10.17 -2.03
CA GLY A 29 -2.83 10.47 -3.29
C GLY A 29 -2.22 11.87 -3.30
N ALA A 30 -3.01 12.88 -2.90
CA ALA A 30 -2.54 14.26 -2.80
C ALA A 30 -1.41 14.41 -1.77
N ALA A 31 -1.47 13.72 -0.63
CA ALA A 31 -0.44 13.75 0.41
C ALA A 31 0.89 13.14 -0.08
N ILE A 32 0.84 12.07 -0.86
CA ILE A 32 2.01 11.47 -1.52
C ILE A 32 2.66 12.49 -2.48
N GLY A 33 1.86 13.14 -3.33
CA GLY A 33 2.36 14.13 -4.28
C GLY A 33 2.99 15.35 -3.60
N ARG A 34 2.34 15.92 -2.57
CA ARG A 34 2.89 17.06 -1.80
C ARG A 34 4.24 16.77 -1.15
N ARG A 35 4.54 15.51 -0.82
CA ARG A 35 5.84 15.07 -0.28
C ARG A 35 6.91 14.88 -1.35
N GLY A 36 6.57 15.00 -2.65
CA GLY A 36 7.47 14.67 -3.74
C GLY A 36 7.78 13.17 -3.82
N TRP A 37 6.91 12.33 -3.28
CA TRP A 37 7.04 10.88 -3.30
C TRP A 37 6.44 10.28 -4.57
N GLN A 38 6.76 9.02 -4.83
CA GLN A 38 6.18 8.26 -5.94
C GLN A 38 5.13 7.28 -5.41
N LEU A 39 4.06 7.12 -6.17
CA LEU A 39 3.03 6.11 -5.93
C LEU A 39 3.28 4.87 -6.79
N VAL A 40 3.28 3.70 -6.17
CA VAL A 40 3.20 2.39 -6.84
C VAL A 40 1.84 1.78 -6.50
N TYR A 41 1.11 1.26 -7.49
CA TYR A 41 -0.22 0.70 -7.25
C TYR A 41 -0.67 -0.26 -8.36
N GLY A 42 -1.86 -0.84 -8.24
CA GLY A 42 -2.40 -1.88 -9.13
C GLY A 42 -2.78 -1.44 -10.55
N GLY A 43 -2.55 -0.19 -10.96
CA GLY A 43 -2.69 0.27 -12.35
C GLY A 43 -4.12 0.49 -12.86
N GLY A 44 -5.15 0.19 -12.07
CA GLY A 44 -6.55 0.35 -12.45
C GLY A 44 -7.05 1.80 -12.29
N ARG A 45 -8.06 2.18 -13.10
CA ARG A 45 -8.69 3.51 -13.07
C ARG A 45 -10.00 3.56 -12.29
N VAL A 46 -10.50 2.43 -11.81
CA VAL A 46 -11.82 2.35 -11.17
C VAL A 46 -11.73 2.41 -9.64
N GLY A 47 -12.81 2.86 -8.99
CA GLY A 47 -12.94 2.90 -7.54
C GLY A 47 -11.88 3.76 -6.85
N LEU A 48 -11.40 3.28 -5.69
CA LEU A 48 -10.39 3.98 -4.90
C LEU A 48 -9.04 4.07 -5.64
N MET A 49 -8.71 3.07 -6.45
CA MET A 49 -7.47 3.06 -7.24
C MET A 49 -7.38 4.28 -8.16
N GLY A 50 -8.43 4.55 -8.94
CA GLY A 50 -8.47 5.72 -9.83
C GLY A 50 -8.42 7.03 -9.05
N ALA A 51 -9.20 7.15 -7.96
CA ALA A 51 -9.23 8.34 -7.13
C ALA A 51 -7.87 8.67 -6.48
N LEU A 52 -7.18 7.64 -6.00
CA LEU A 52 -5.83 7.73 -5.45
C LEU A 52 -4.82 8.22 -6.50
N ALA A 53 -4.79 7.56 -7.65
CA ALA A 53 -3.83 7.82 -8.72
C ALA A 53 -4.05 9.21 -9.36
N ASP A 54 -5.30 9.58 -9.67
CA ASP A 54 -5.63 10.90 -10.21
C ASP A 54 -5.22 12.03 -9.24
N ALA A 55 -5.45 11.86 -7.93
CA ALA A 55 -5.06 12.85 -6.92
C ALA A 55 -3.53 12.94 -6.73
N ALA A 56 -2.83 11.82 -6.81
CA ALA A 56 -1.36 11.78 -6.75
C ALA A 56 -0.74 12.52 -7.95
N LEU A 57 -1.22 12.24 -9.16
CA LEU A 57 -0.80 12.92 -10.39
C LEU A 57 -1.08 14.42 -10.33
N ALA A 58 -2.28 14.82 -9.90
CA ALA A 58 -2.67 16.22 -9.76
C ALA A 58 -1.78 16.99 -8.76
N ALA A 59 -1.24 16.30 -7.75
CA ALA A 59 -0.31 16.84 -6.76
C ALA A 59 1.17 16.72 -7.17
N GLY A 60 1.47 16.29 -8.40
CA GLY A 60 2.82 16.23 -8.96
C GLY A 60 3.61 14.94 -8.69
N ALA A 61 2.98 13.90 -8.13
CA ALA A 61 3.65 12.62 -7.96
C ALA A 61 3.90 11.91 -9.31
N GLU A 62 5.02 11.23 -9.42
CA GLU A 62 5.13 10.14 -10.40
C GLU A 62 4.30 8.95 -9.92
N VAL A 63 3.54 8.36 -10.83
CA VAL A 63 2.67 7.20 -10.54
C VAL A 63 3.04 6.03 -11.45
N ASP A 64 3.46 4.93 -10.83
CA ASP A 64 3.83 3.67 -11.48
C ASP A 64 2.72 2.63 -11.21
N GLY A 65 1.94 2.30 -12.23
CA GLY A 65 0.88 1.30 -12.17
C GLY A 65 1.35 -0.04 -12.71
N VAL A 66 0.99 -1.14 -12.05
CA VAL A 66 1.28 -2.50 -12.52
C VAL A 66 -0.01 -3.28 -12.66
N ILE A 67 -0.32 -3.76 -13.86
CA ILE A 67 -1.58 -4.42 -14.16
C ILE A 67 -1.36 -5.67 -15.04
N PRO A 68 -1.96 -6.81 -14.69
CA PRO A 68 -1.97 -7.97 -15.60
C PRO A 68 -2.81 -7.72 -16.83
N GLN A 69 -2.38 -8.26 -17.98
CA GLN A 69 -3.13 -8.17 -19.24
C GLN A 69 -4.59 -8.63 -19.06
N SER A 70 -4.83 -9.67 -18.27
CA SER A 70 -6.17 -10.19 -17.98
C SER A 70 -7.10 -9.24 -17.23
N LEU A 71 -6.54 -8.23 -16.54
CA LEU A 71 -7.31 -7.23 -15.79
C LEU A 71 -7.46 -5.89 -16.51
N MET A 72 -6.74 -5.68 -17.61
CA MET A 72 -6.77 -4.41 -18.35
C MET A 72 -8.20 -3.97 -18.72
N GLN A 73 -9.07 -4.91 -19.11
CA GLN A 73 -10.45 -4.61 -19.44
C GLN A 73 -11.36 -4.46 -18.22
N ARG A 74 -11.12 -5.24 -17.16
CA ARG A 74 -11.95 -5.26 -15.93
C ARG A 74 -11.68 -4.07 -15.02
N GLU A 75 -10.42 -3.70 -14.85
CA GLU A 75 -9.99 -2.60 -13.98
C GLU A 75 -9.78 -1.30 -14.75
N VAL A 76 -10.03 -1.34 -16.05
CA VAL A 76 -9.84 -0.21 -16.98
C VAL A 76 -8.47 0.43 -16.71
N GLY A 77 -7.41 -0.13 -17.32
CA GLY A 77 -6.04 0.34 -17.13
C GLY A 77 -5.92 1.86 -17.24
N HIS A 78 -5.21 2.47 -16.35
CA HIS A 78 -5.13 3.93 -16.24
C HIS A 78 -4.08 4.51 -17.20
N HIS A 79 -4.50 4.95 -18.37
CA HIS A 79 -3.61 5.39 -19.46
C HIS A 79 -2.90 6.75 -19.23
N ARG A 80 -3.23 7.51 -18.19
CA ARG A 80 -2.62 8.83 -17.89
C ARG A 80 -1.52 8.77 -16.84
N LEU A 81 -1.09 7.58 -16.44
CA LEU A 81 -0.02 7.39 -15.45
C LEU A 81 1.33 7.84 -16.01
N THR A 82 2.27 8.15 -15.11
CA THR A 82 3.68 8.33 -15.48
C THR A 82 4.22 7.08 -16.15
N ARG A 83 3.87 5.90 -15.62
CA ARG A 83 4.17 4.58 -16.21
C ARG A 83 3.03 3.59 -15.94
N LEU A 84 2.63 2.85 -16.95
CA LEU A 84 1.76 1.69 -16.81
C LEU A 84 2.52 0.45 -17.30
N ARG A 85 2.75 -0.49 -16.40
CA ARG A 85 3.41 -1.76 -16.68
C ARG A 85 2.37 -2.85 -16.84
N VAL A 86 2.28 -3.41 -18.02
CA VAL A 86 1.44 -4.56 -18.28
C VAL A 86 2.28 -5.81 -18.10
N VAL A 87 1.80 -6.74 -17.28
CA VAL A 87 2.47 -7.99 -16.94
C VAL A 87 1.59 -9.20 -17.30
N ASP A 88 2.17 -10.39 -17.32
CA ASP A 88 1.43 -11.58 -17.74
C ASP A 88 0.66 -12.23 -16.58
N THR A 89 1.21 -12.20 -15.37
CA THR A 89 0.65 -12.92 -14.23
C THR A 89 0.40 -12.03 -13.00
N MET A 90 -0.48 -12.49 -12.10
CA MET A 90 -0.70 -11.85 -10.79
C MET A 90 0.55 -11.93 -9.89
N HIS A 91 1.34 -12.99 -9.98
CA HIS A 91 2.59 -13.12 -9.22
C HIS A 91 3.61 -12.06 -9.66
N GLU A 92 3.77 -11.89 -10.97
CA GLU A 92 4.66 -10.87 -11.53
C GLU A 92 4.21 -9.46 -11.12
N ARG A 93 2.89 -9.17 -11.16
CA ARG A 93 2.32 -7.90 -10.66
C ARG A 93 2.74 -7.62 -9.24
N LYS A 94 2.46 -8.52 -8.31
CA LYS A 94 2.70 -8.34 -6.89
C LYS A 94 4.19 -8.23 -6.56
N HIS A 95 4.99 -9.08 -7.17
CA HIS A 95 6.44 -9.03 -7.05
C HIS A 95 7.01 -7.68 -7.52
N LEU A 96 6.62 -7.24 -8.71
CA LEU A 96 7.09 -5.98 -9.28
C LEU A 96 6.63 -4.76 -8.46
N MET A 97 5.40 -4.76 -7.92
CA MET A 97 4.92 -3.72 -7.01
C MET A 97 5.75 -3.68 -5.72
N ALA A 98 6.02 -4.84 -5.14
CA ALA A 98 6.79 -4.95 -3.92
C ALA A 98 8.24 -4.48 -4.11
N GLU A 99 8.94 -4.93 -5.16
CA GLU A 99 10.33 -4.52 -5.40
C GLU A 99 10.51 -3.01 -5.56
N ARG A 100 9.46 -2.30 -5.98
CA ARG A 100 9.54 -0.89 -6.37
C ARG A 100 9.17 0.10 -5.29
N CYS A 101 8.95 -0.32 -4.06
CA CYS A 101 8.53 0.56 -2.98
C CYS A 101 9.44 0.51 -1.76
N ASN A 102 9.32 1.51 -0.89
CA ASN A 102 10.00 1.61 0.39
C ASN A 102 9.05 1.30 1.56
N ALA A 103 7.74 1.34 1.32
CA ALA A 103 6.70 1.06 2.30
C ALA A 103 5.43 0.57 1.61
N PHE A 104 4.60 -0.16 2.35
CA PHE A 104 3.28 -0.62 1.92
C PHE A 104 2.18 0.07 2.72
N ILE A 105 1.10 0.45 2.06
CA ILE A 105 -0.10 1.00 2.71
C ILE A 105 -1.33 0.31 2.15
N ALA A 106 -2.23 -0.12 3.02
CA ALA A 106 -3.55 -0.59 2.62
C ALA A 106 -4.64 0.43 3.04
N LEU A 107 -5.47 0.81 2.08
CA LEU A 107 -6.72 1.52 2.29
C LEU A 107 -7.89 0.51 2.25
N PRO A 108 -9.12 0.93 2.63
CA PRO A 108 -10.29 0.06 2.49
C PRO A 108 -10.39 -0.55 1.08
N GLY A 109 -10.74 -1.83 1.03
CA GLY A 109 -10.82 -2.57 -0.22
C GLY A 109 -11.49 -3.93 -0.07
N GLY A 110 -11.44 -4.76 -1.09
CA GLY A 110 -12.02 -6.11 -1.10
C GLY A 110 -10.99 -7.20 -0.86
N ILE A 111 -11.36 -8.41 -1.27
CA ILE A 111 -10.54 -9.63 -1.10
C ILE A 111 -9.15 -9.46 -1.71
N GLY A 112 -9.02 -8.82 -2.90
CA GLY A 112 -7.71 -8.57 -3.50
C GLY A 112 -6.81 -7.68 -2.63
N THR A 113 -7.39 -6.64 -1.99
CA THR A 113 -6.65 -5.77 -1.08
C THR A 113 -6.18 -6.53 0.17
N PHE A 114 -7.02 -7.42 0.71
CA PHE A 114 -6.63 -8.27 1.85
C PHE A 114 -5.56 -9.29 1.44
N GLU A 115 -5.69 -9.89 0.27
CA GLU A 115 -4.71 -10.84 -0.26
C GLU A 115 -3.33 -10.18 -0.42
N GLU A 116 -3.26 -9.01 -1.05
CA GLU A 116 -2.03 -8.22 -1.20
C GLU A 116 -1.44 -7.81 0.15
N LEU A 117 -2.27 -7.38 1.11
CA LEU A 117 -1.85 -7.02 2.46
C LEU A 117 -1.25 -8.22 3.22
N PHE A 118 -1.95 -9.36 3.24
CA PHE A 118 -1.49 -10.55 3.95
C PHE A 118 -0.23 -11.14 3.31
N GLU A 119 -0.08 -11.04 1.99
CA GLU A 119 1.12 -11.50 1.32
C GLU A 119 2.35 -10.72 1.77
N VAL A 120 2.33 -9.37 1.72
CA VAL A 120 3.48 -8.56 2.16
C VAL A 120 3.70 -8.66 3.66
N TRP A 121 2.66 -8.82 4.47
CA TRP A 121 2.78 -9.06 5.91
C TRP A 121 3.44 -10.41 6.21
N SER A 122 3.04 -11.46 5.49
CA SER A 122 3.67 -12.79 5.58
C SER A 122 5.14 -12.73 5.12
N TRP A 123 5.43 -12.04 4.02
CA TRP A 123 6.81 -11.88 3.53
C TRP A 123 7.70 -11.15 4.54
N ARG A 124 7.18 -10.13 5.21
CA ARG A 124 7.90 -9.43 6.28
C ARG A 124 8.22 -10.36 7.45
N HIS A 125 7.24 -11.12 7.91
CA HIS A 125 7.42 -12.11 8.97
C HIS A 125 8.48 -13.17 8.60
N LEU A 126 8.49 -13.62 7.34
CA LEU A 126 9.46 -14.59 6.83
C LEU A 126 10.86 -13.99 6.54
N GLY A 127 11.04 -12.69 6.72
CA GLY A 127 12.32 -12.01 6.51
C GLY A 127 12.67 -11.74 5.04
N TYR A 128 11.70 -11.78 4.12
CA TYR A 128 11.92 -11.42 2.72
C TYR A 128 12.05 -9.92 2.50
N HIS A 129 11.56 -9.11 3.43
CA HIS A 129 11.76 -7.66 3.48
C HIS A 129 11.52 -7.11 4.88
N ASP A 130 12.10 -5.94 5.17
CA ASP A 130 11.90 -5.20 6.44
C ASP A 130 11.01 -3.96 6.29
N ARG A 131 10.41 -3.76 5.11
CA ARG A 131 9.65 -2.55 4.78
C ARG A 131 8.41 -2.40 5.66
N PRO A 132 8.12 -1.18 6.17
CA PRO A 132 6.95 -0.92 7.00
C PRO A 132 5.65 -1.12 6.24
N ILE A 133 4.62 -1.56 6.98
CA ILE A 133 3.27 -1.82 6.48
C ILE A 133 2.30 -0.98 7.29
N GLY A 134 1.52 -0.14 6.62
CA GLY A 134 0.53 0.74 7.24
C GLY A 134 -0.90 0.44 6.82
N LEU A 135 -1.85 0.58 7.73
CA LEU A 135 -3.28 0.52 7.47
C LEU A 135 -3.92 1.90 7.68
N LEU A 136 -4.66 2.40 6.71
CA LEU A 136 -5.44 3.60 6.86
C LEU A 136 -6.88 3.24 7.24
N ASP A 137 -7.20 3.40 8.54
CA ASP A 137 -8.49 2.99 9.11
C ASP A 137 -9.55 4.08 8.94
N VAL A 138 -10.32 3.99 7.88
CA VAL A 138 -11.40 4.92 7.58
C VAL A 138 -12.69 4.44 8.22
N GLY A 139 -13.14 5.13 9.26
CA GLY A 139 -14.38 4.79 9.95
C GLY A 139 -14.38 3.41 10.61
N GLY A 140 -13.24 2.93 11.08
CA GLY A 140 -13.14 1.63 11.75
C GLY A 140 -13.11 0.43 10.79
N TYR A 141 -12.83 0.65 9.50
CA TYR A 141 -12.88 -0.39 8.47
C TYR A 141 -11.98 -1.60 8.78
N PHE A 142 -10.78 -1.37 9.33
CA PHE A 142 -9.82 -2.42 9.65
C PHE A 142 -9.98 -2.99 11.08
N GLN A 143 -10.85 -2.44 11.93
CA GLN A 143 -11.01 -2.94 13.30
C GLN A 143 -11.44 -4.41 13.38
N PRO A 144 -12.40 -4.92 12.55
CA PRO A 144 -12.75 -6.34 12.55
C PRO A 144 -11.59 -7.25 12.12
N LEU A 145 -10.77 -6.81 11.14
CA LEU A 145 -9.58 -7.54 10.71
C LEU A 145 -8.59 -7.67 11.87
N LEU A 146 -8.27 -6.56 12.54
CA LEU A 146 -7.35 -6.56 13.67
C LEU A 146 -7.88 -7.38 14.85
N ALA A 147 -9.19 -7.38 15.08
CA ALA A 147 -9.82 -8.22 16.10
C ALA A 147 -9.63 -9.72 15.77
N MET A 148 -9.80 -10.10 14.49
CA MET A 148 -9.54 -11.48 14.03
C MET A 148 -8.07 -11.87 14.26
N ILE A 149 -7.11 -11.00 13.92
CA ILE A 149 -5.68 -11.29 14.12
C ILE A 149 -5.32 -11.40 15.60
N ARG A 150 -5.88 -10.54 16.48
CA ARG A 150 -5.72 -10.67 17.94
C ARG A 150 -6.30 -11.98 18.47
N GLN A 151 -7.43 -12.44 17.92
CA GLN A 151 -7.97 -13.76 18.27
C GLN A 151 -7.01 -14.88 17.88
N ALA A 152 -6.35 -14.78 16.72
CA ALA A 152 -5.33 -15.74 16.30
C ALA A 152 -4.07 -15.68 17.19
N GLU A 153 -3.70 -14.48 17.69
CA GLU A 153 -2.63 -14.29 18.67
C GLU A 153 -2.98 -15.01 20.01
N HIS A 154 -4.17 -14.77 20.56
CA HIS A 154 -4.63 -15.45 21.76
C HIS A 154 -4.69 -16.97 21.61
N ALA A 155 -4.97 -17.46 20.39
CA ALA A 155 -4.97 -18.88 20.07
C ALA A 155 -3.56 -19.47 19.81
N GLY A 156 -2.51 -18.65 19.83
CA GLY A 156 -1.11 -19.06 19.66
C GLY A 156 -0.67 -19.26 18.20
N PHE A 157 -1.46 -18.79 17.22
CA PHE A 157 -1.09 -18.86 15.79
C PHE A 157 -0.36 -17.64 15.27
N VAL A 158 -0.47 -16.50 15.97
CA VAL A 158 0.21 -15.24 15.65
C VAL A 158 0.99 -14.79 16.87
N THR A 159 2.20 -14.27 16.68
CA THR A 159 2.99 -13.71 17.79
C THR A 159 2.73 -12.21 17.96
N PRO A 160 3.01 -11.63 19.17
CA PRO A 160 2.94 -10.18 19.38
C PRO A 160 3.80 -9.39 18.39
N GLU A 161 4.99 -9.93 18.04
CA GLU A 161 5.92 -9.30 17.08
C GLU A 161 5.29 -9.24 15.68
N GLN A 162 4.62 -10.32 15.25
CA GLN A 162 3.91 -10.33 13.96
C GLN A 162 2.78 -9.31 13.92
N LEU A 163 2.00 -9.20 15.00
CA LEU A 163 0.94 -8.19 15.12
C LEU A 163 1.53 -6.77 15.09
N GLY A 164 2.68 -6.56 15.72
CA GLY A 164 3.40 -5.28 15.74
C GLY A 164 4.06 -4.87 14.43
N MET A 165 4.06 -5.74 13.40
CA MET A 165 4.62 -5.40 12.08
C MET A 165 3.76 -4.43 11.28
N VAL A 166 2.53 -4.18 11.71
CA VAL A 166 1.56 -3.33 10.99
C VAL A 166 1.17 -2.16 11.87
N THR A 167 1.27 -0.94 11.32
CA THR A 167 0.82 0.29 11.98
C THR A 167 -0.56 0.71 11.48
N LEU A 168 -1.33 1.42 12.31
CA LEU A 168 -2.71 1.84 12.02
C LEU A 168 -2.91 3.32 12.32
N HIS A 169 -3.39 4.07 11.34
CA HIS A 169 -3.80 5.48 11.52
C HIS A 169 -5.12 5.77 10.83
N GLN A 170 -5.78 6.85 11.26
CA GLN A 170 -6.97 7.39 10.62
C GLN A 170 -6.66 8.59 9.70
N SER A 171 -5.46 9.14 9.79
CA SER A 171 -4.98 10.26 8.99
C SER A 171 -3.96 9.79 7.96
N PRO A 172 -4.13 10.12 6.65
CA PRO A 172 -3.12 9.86 5.62
C PRO A 172 -1.76 10.46 5.96
N GLU A 173 -1.73 11.70 6.46
CA GLU A 173 -0.49 12.40 6.79
C GLU A 173 0.27 11.68 7.90
N ALA A 174 -0.40 11.37 9.02
CA ALA A 174 0.22 10.67 10.15
C ALA A 174 0.74 9.29 9.75
N LEU A 175 -0.02 8.56 8.91
CA LEU A 175 0.40 7.25 8.41
C LEU A 175 1.66 7.35 7.54
N LEU A 176 1.70 8.32 6.62
CA LEU A 176 2.85 8.54 5.75
C LEU A 176 4.09 8.95 6.56
N ASP A 177 3.94 9.79 7.58
CA ASP A 177 5.05 10.20 8.44
C ASP A 177 5.61 9.02 9.23
N GLU A 178 4.75 8.15 9.77
CA GLU A 178 5.20 6.97 10.51
C GLU A 178 5.89 5.94 9.62
N VAL A 179 5.32 5.59 8.46
CA VAL A 179 5.97 4.62 7.57
C VAL A 179 7.31 5.14 7.03
N ALA A 180 7.45 6.45 6.84
CA ALA A 180 8.73 7.04 6.46
C ALA A 180 9.78 6.95 7.58
N ALA A 181 9.37 7.22 8.82
CA ALA A 181 10.25 7.12 9.99
C ALA A 181 10.73 5.68 10.20
N LEU A 182 9.81 4.70 10.10
CA LEU A 182 10.13 3.28 10.21
C LEU A 182 11.10 2.83 9.09
N ALA A 183 10.83 3.20 7.84
CA ALA A 183 11.72 2.86 6.72
C ALA A 183 13.12 3.46 6.84
N ALA A 184 13.25 4.65 7.42
CA ALA A 184 14.55 5.27 7.68
C ALA A 184 15.32 4.55 8.79
N HIS A 185 14.63 4.06 9.82
CA HIS A 185 15.23 3.29 10.91
C HIS A 185 15.76 1.93 10.42
N ASP A 186 14.97 1.20 9.64
CA ASP A 186 15.36 -0.10 9.10
C ASP A 186 16.57 0.02 8.15
N ALA A 187 16.63 1.05 7.31
CA ALA A 187 17.78 1.32 6.46
C ALA A 187 19.06 1.60 7.27
N SER A 188 18.97 2.25 8.43
CA SER A 188 20.12 2.52 9.29
C SER A 188 20.66 1.26 9.99
N LEU A 189 19.78 0.31 10.33
CA LEU A 189 20.14 -0.98 10.91
C LEU A 189 20.83 -1.90 9.88
N ASP A 190 20.39 -1.88 8.63
CA ASP A 190 21.03 -2.63 7.54
C ASP A 190 22.47 -2.16 7.25
N ASP A 191 22.73 -0.85 7.33
CA ASP A 191 24.07 -0.31 7.19
C ASP A 191 24.98 -0.76 8.34
N LEU A 192 24.46 -0.88 9.57
CA LEU A 192 25.22 -1.39 10.72
C LEU A 192 25.49 -2.91 10.67
N ARG A 193 24.63 -3.68 10.03
CA ARG A 193 24.83 -5.14 9.83
C ARG A 193 25.85 -5.48 8.74
N ARG A 194 26.28 -4.49 7.94
CA ARG A 194 27.28 -4.64 6.86
C ARG A 194 28.70 -4.26 7.30
N ILE A 195 28.87 -3.78 8.53
CA ILE A 195 30.17 -3.48 9.16
C ILE A 195 30.59 -4.65 10.04
#